data_18eaae1988bd401c6913374e0defc8cd
#
_entry.id   18eaae1988bd401c6913374e0defc8cd
#
_cell.length_a   1.000
_cell.length_b   1.000
_cell.length_c   1.000
_cell.angle_alpha   90.00
_cell.angle_beta   90.00
_cell.angle_gamma   90.00
#
_symmetry.space_group_name_H-M   'P 1'
#
loop_
_entity.id
_entity.type
_entity.pdbx_description
1 polymer ?
#
loop_
_entity_poly.entity_id
_entity_poly.type
_entity_poly.pdbx_seq_one_letter_code
_entity_poly.pdbx_strand_id
1 'polypeptide(L)'
;KLGYADTTFYKNDKLKGAEAYSTKPLPGFKPTRKVSFIDAPGHETLMATMLSGAAIIDAALLLISANEPCPQPQTEEHLTALGILGIKDIIIVQNKIDLVTKEEALQNYKDIKEFMKGTIAENAPIIPISAQHNININFLIEAIEKEFKTPKRDLKKDPLVFIARSFDINKH
;
A
#
# COMPACT_ATOMS: atom_id res chain seq x y z
N LYS A 1 -11.77 -12.74 -3.45
CA LYS A 1 -10.60 -13.50 -2.97
C LYS A 1 -9.47 -12.50 -2.75
N LEU A 2 -8.87 -12.47 -1.55
CA LEU A 2 -7.69 -11.65 -1.29
C LEU A 2 -6.48 -12.22 -2.03
N GLY A 3 -5.69 -11.34 -2.64
CA GLY A 3 -4.39 -11.66 -3.19
C GLY A 3 -3.31 -11.47 -2.12
N TYR A 4 -2.28 -12.28 -2.14
CA TYR A 4 -1.13 -12.17 -1.24
C TYR A 4 0.15 -12.25 -2.04
N ALA A 5 1.09 -11.37 -1.74
CA ALA A 5 2.42 -11.37 -2.35
C ALA A 5 3.48 -10.94 -1.34
N ASP A 6 4.53 -11.74 -1.25
CA ASP A 6 5.69 -11.44 -0.43
C ASP A 6 6.84 -10.92 -1.29
N THR A 7 7.52 -9.90 -0.81
CA THR A 7 8.75 -9.42 -1.44
C THR A 7 9.79 -9.05 -0.40
N THR A 8 11.06 -9.10 -0.80
CA THR A 8 12.17 -8.61 0.02
C THR A 8 12.70 -7.33 -0.60
N PHE A 9 12.85 -6.31 0.22
CA PHE A 9 13.51 -5.08 -0.20
C PHE A 9 15.00 -5.17 0.05
N TYR A 10 15.75 -4.57 -0.85
CA TYR A 10 17.21 -4.53 -0.82
C TYR A 10 17.68 -3.08 -0.86
N LYS A 11 18.79 -2.79 -0.19
CA LYS A 11 19.41 -1.48 -0.15
C LYS A 11 20.90 -1.55 -0.42
N ASN A 12 21.40 -0.58 -1.17
CA ASN A 12 22.83 -0.34 -1.34
C ASN A 12 23.24 0.95 -0.61
N ASP A 13 24.01 0.82 0.45
CA ASP A 13 24.43 1.96 1.30
C ASP A 13 25.40 2.93 0.61
N LYS A 14 25.96 2.55 -0.55
CA LYS A 14 26.82 3.41 -1.36
C LYS A 14 26.04 4.35 -2.27
N LEU A 15 24.76 4.07 -2.52
CA LEU A 15 23.84 4.88 -3.33
C LEU A 15 22.97 5.76 -2.45
N LYS A 16 22.39 6.81 -3.02
CA LYS A 16 21.53 7.77 -2.31
C LYS A 16 20.16 7.85 -2.97
N GLY A 17 19.16 8.21 -2.15
CA GLY A 17 17.78 8.36 -2.62
C GLY A 17 17.19 7.05 -3.13
N ALA A 18 16.27 7.14 -4.06
CA ALA A 18 15.53 6.00 -4.59
C ALA A 18 16.41 4.96 -5.32
N GLU A 19 17.52 5.36 -5.92
CA GLU A 19 18.46 4.45 -6.58
C GLU A 19 19.11 3.45 -5.62
N ALA A 20 19.11 3.77 -4.32
CA ALA A 20 19.63 2.88 -3.29
C ALA A 20 18.71 1.67 -3.03
N TYR A 21 17.50 1.62 -3.57
CA TYR A 21 16.50 0.60 -3.26
C TYR A 21 16.13 -0.27 -4.45
N SER A 22 15.86 -1.55 -4.18
CA SER A 22 15.49 -2.55 -5.20
C SER A 22 14.60 -3.64 -4.59
N THR A 23 13.78 -4.28 -5.43
CA THR A 23 13.09 -5.55 -5.11
C THR A 23 13.89 -6.78 -5.55
N LYS A 24 15.05 -6.59 -6.20
CA LYS A 24 15.90 -7.67 -6.71
C LYS A 24 17.25 -7.66 -6.00
N PRO A 25 17.85 -8.84 -5.77
CA PRO A 25 19.19 -8.95 -5.22
C PRO A 25 20.23 -8.54 -6.28
N LEU A 26 20.58 -7.26 -6.33
CA LEU A 26 21.60 -6.73 -7.23
C LEU A 26 22.98 -6.72 -6.54
N PRO A 27 24.10 -6.70 -7.31
CA PRO A 27 25.43 -6.60 -6.74
C PRO A 27 25.57 -5.36 -5.84
N GLY A 28 26.05 -5.56 -4.60
CA GLY A 28 26.20 -4.49 -3.62
C GLY A 28 24.95 -4.13 -2.83
N PHE A 29 23.81 -4.76 -3.12
CA PHE A 29 22.58 -4.60 -2.35
C PHE A 29 22.45 -5.67 -1.28
N LYS A 30 21.99 -5.25 -0.10
CA LYS A 30 21.72 -6.13 1.04
C LYS A 30 20.22 -6.15 1.35
N PRO A 31 19.66 -7.28 1.78
CA PRO A 31 18.26 -7.33 2.19
C PRO A 31 18.04 -6.44 3.42
N THR A 32 16.98 -5.64 3.40
CA THR A 32 16.57 -4.76 4.52
C THR A 32 15.36 -5.30 5.25
N ARG A 33 14.29 -5.59 4.50
CA ARG A 33 13.01 -5.99 5.07
C ARG A 33 12.26 -6.92 4.13
N LYS A 34 11.53 -7.88 4.70
CA LYS A 34 10.51 -8.65 4.00
C LYS A 34 9.15 -7.99 4.24
N VAL A 35 8.40 -7.74 3.17
CA VAL A 35 7.07 -7.12 3.21
C VAL A 35 6.07 -8.08 2.57
N SER A 36 4.93 -8.28 3.24
CA SER A 36 3.79 -9.02 2.71
C SER A 36 2.72 -8.04 2.28
N PHE A 37 2.35 -8.07 1.01
CA PHE A 37 1.26 -7.28 0.47
C PHE A 37 -0.03 -8.10 0.49
N ILE A 38 -1.11 -7.44 0.89
CA ILE A 38 -2.47 -7.98 0.83
C ILE A 38 -3.22 -7.11 -0.18
N ASP A 39 -3.63 -7.71 -1.28
CA ASP A 39 -4.44 -7.03 -2.29
C ASP A 39 -5.92 -7.12 -1.89
N ALA A 40 -6.51 -5.96 -1.62
CA ALA A 40 -7.92 -5.82 -1.30
C ALA A 40 -8.68 -5.42 -2.57
N PRO A 41 -9.54 -6.29 -3.12
CA PRO A 41 -10.32 -5.95 -4.31
C PRO A 41 -11.29 -4.80 -4.04
N GLY A 42 -11.45 -3.92 -5.05
CA GLY A 42 -12.20 -2.67 -4.94
C GLY A 42 -13.72 -2.78 -4.89
N HIS A 43 -14.32 -3.99 -4.82
CA HIS A 43 -15.78 -4.15 -4.78
C HIS A 43 -16.33 -4.10 -3.35
N GLU A 44 -17.49 -3.44 -3.17
CA GLU A 44 -18.25 -3.27 -1.91
C GLU A 44 -18.38 -4.54 -1.07
N THR A 45 -18.60 -5.69 -1.73
CA THR A 45 -18.75 -6.99 -1.04
C THR A 45 -17.52 -7.46 -0.29
N LEU A 46 -16.38 -6.81 -0.46
CA LEU A 46 -15.09 -7.21 0.12
C LEU A 46 -14.62 -6.30 1.25
N MET A 47 -15.29 -5.18 1.50
CA MET A 47 -15.06 -4.33 2.67
C MET A 47 -15.16 -5.12 3.97
N ALA A 48 -16.17 -5.99 4.10
CA ALA A 48 -16.31 -6.85 5.27
C ALA A 48 -15.13 -7.83 5.45
N THR A 49 -14.57 -8.30 4.33
CA THR A 49 -13.39 -9.18 4.35
C THR A 49 -12.13 -8.40 4.71
N MET A 50 -12.00 -7.16 4.25
CA MET A 50 -10.91 -6.25 4.62
C MET A 50 -10.98 -5.91 6.11
N LEU A 51 -12.17 -5.58 6.63
CA LEU A 51 -12.39 -5.32 8.06
C LEU A 51 -12.07 -6.53 8.94
N SER A 52 -12.38 -7.75 8.50
CA SER A 52 -12.05 -8.97 9.23
C SER A 52 -10.55 -9.31 9.22
N GLY A 53 -9.82 -8.93 8.17
CA GLY A 53 -8.37 -9.09 8.03
C GLY A 53 -7.55 -7.95 8.62
N ALA A 54 -8.18 -6.86 9.03
CA ALA A 54 -7.53 -5.61 9.46
C ALA A 54 -6.61 -5.75 10.67
N ALA A 55 -6.83 -6.74 11.52
CA ALA A 55 -6.00 -6.98 12.69
C ALA A 55 -4.53 -7.31 12.35
N ILE A 56 -4.22 -7.59 11.09
CA ILE A 56 -2.87 -7.94 10.63
C ILE A 56 -2.24 -6.89 9.71
N ILE A 57 -2.96 -5.82 9.38
CA ILE A 57 -2.47 -4.75 8.50
C ILE A 57 -1.73 -3.72 9.33
N ASP A 58 -0.47 -3.48 9.01
CA ASP A 58 0.37 -2.50 9.70
C ASP A 58 0.35 -1.12 9.02
N ALA A 59 0.14 -1.08 7.68
CA ALA A 59 0.14 0.13 6.86
C ALA A 59 -0.66 -0.07 5.57
N ALA A 60 -0.98 0.99 4.86
CA ALA A 60 -1.76 0.92 3.63
C ALA A 60 -1.12 1.68 2.46
N LEU A 61 -1.22 1.09 1.27
CA LEU A 61 -1.01 1.77 0.00
C LEU A 61 -2.37 2.07 -0.62
N LEU A 62 -2.74 3.34 -0.75
CA LEU A 62 -3.96 3.76 -1.42
C LEU A 62 -3.64 4.04 -2.89
N LEU A 63 -4.13 3.17 -3.78
CA LEU A 63 -3.88 3.28 -5.22
C LEU A 63 -4.95 4.12 -5.90
N ILE A 64 -4.52 5.13 -6.65
CA ILE A 64 -5.37 6.00 -7.45
C ILE A 64 -4.83 6.01 -8.88
N SER A 65 -5.70 5.77 -9.86
CA SER A 65 -5.34 5.80 -11.28
C SER A 65 -5.20 7.23 -11.78
N ALA A 66 -4.09 7.55 -12.45
CA ALA A 66 -3.86 8.89 -13.00
C ALA A 66 -4.80 9.23 -14.18
N ASN A 67 -5.31 8.20 -14.88
CA ASN A 67 -6.20 8.34 -16.03
C ASN A 67 -7.69 8.37 -15.66
N GLU A 68 -8.02 8.42 -14.37
CA GLU A 68 -9.39 8.46 -13.88
C GLU A 68 -9.62 9.73 -13.03
N PRO A 69 -10.84 10.28 -13.00
CA PRO A 69 -11.16 11.40 -12.11
C PRO A 69 -10.93 11.01 -10.64
N CYS A 70 -10.47 11.95 -9.83
CA CYS A 70 -10.29 11.77 -8.39
C CYS A 70 -11.19 12.78 -7.65
N PRO A 71 -11.97 12.33 -6.62
CA PRO A 71 -12.06 10.96 -6.10
C PRO A 71 -12.97 10.04 -6.93
N GLN A 72 -12.71 8.74 -6.84
CA GLN A 72 -13.69 7.71 -7.21
C GLN A 72 -14.46 7.30 -5.94
N PRO A 73 -15.76 6.90 -6.04
CA PRO A 73 -16.54 6.47 -4.87
C PRO A 73 -15.85 5.38 -4.05
N GLN A 74 -15.24 4.40 -4.71
CA GLN A 74 -14.48 3.33 -4.05
C GLN A 74 -13.25 3.84 -3.28
N THR A 75 -12.61 4.90 -3.78
CA THR A 75 -11.46 5.52 -3.08
C THR A 75 -11.90 6.16 -1.76
N GLU A 76 -13.06 6.81 -1.75
CA GLU A 76 -13.66 7.39 -0.53
C GLU A 76 -14.01 6.31 0.50
N GLU A 77 -14.62 5.22 0.03
CA GLU A 77 -14.97 4.08 0.88
C GLU A 77 -13.74 3.44 1.52
N HIS A 78 -12.69 3.20 0.72
CA HIS A 78 -11.43 2.63 1.22
C HIS A 78 -10.75 3.55 2.24
N LEU A 79 -10.72 4.85 1.97
CA LEU A 79 -10.13 5.83 2.89
C LEU A 79 -10.90 5.87 4.22
N THR A 80 -12.24 5.82 4.16
CA THR A 80 -13.12 5.74 5.34
C THR A 80 -12.85 4.47 6.12
N ALA A 81 -12.72 3.32 5.44
CA ALA A 81 -12.42 2.04 6.07
C ALA A 81 -11.06 2.06 6.79
N LEU A 82 -10.02 2.61 6.16
CA LEU A 82 -8.71 2.79 6.79
C LEU A 82 -8.81 3.64 8.06
N GLY A 83 -9.66 4.68 8.04
CA GLY A 83 -9.95 5.50 9.22
C GLY A 83 -10.59 4.72 10.36
N ILE A 84 -11.61 3.90 10.06
CA ILE A 84 -12.29 3.05 11.03
C ILE A 84 -11.31 2.04 11.65
N LEU A 85 -10.39 1.50 10.84
CA LEU A 85 -9.36 0.55 11.25
C LEU A 85 -8.23 1.19 12.06
N GLY A 86 -8.15 2.51 12.09
CA GLY A 86 -7.10 3.25 12.77
C GLY A 86 -5.74 3.15 12.10
N ILE A 87 -5.69 2.80 10.81
CA ILE A 87 -4.45 2.75 10.02
C ILE A 87 -3.99 4.19 9.76
N LYS A 88 -2.83 4.55 10.27
CA LYS A 88 -2.26 5.91 10.16
C LYS A 88 -1.12 5.99 9.16
N ASP A 89 -0.41 4.90 8.96
CA ASP A 89 0.71 4.82 8.03
C ASP A 89 0.17 4.54 6.63
N ILE A 90 -0.03 5.61 5.84
CA ILE A 90 -0.62 5.57 4.50
C ILE A 90 0.35 6.21 3.51
N ILE A 91 0.52 5.58 2.35
CA ILE A 91 1.16 6.16 1.16
C ILE A 91 0.14 6.13 0.03
N ILE A 92 0.01 7.24 -0.68
CA ILE A 92 -0.84 7.35 -1.86
C ILE A 92 0.00 7.02 -3.09
N VAL A 93 -0.48 6.11 -3.90
CA VAL A 93 0.20 5.68 -5.12
C VAL A 93 -0.60 6.14 -6.33
N GLN A 94 -0.12 7.17 -7.02
CA GLN A 94 -0.68 7.63 -8.29
C GLN A 94 -0.17 6.70 -9.40
N ASN A 95 -0.96 5.69 -9.77
CA ASN A 95 -0.57 4.68 -10.73
C ASN A 95 -1.04 5.00 -12.15
N LYS A 96 -0.53 4.27 -13.14
CA LYS A 96 -0.84 4.40 -14.57
C LYS A 96 -0.46 5.77 -15.17
N ILE A 97 0.63 6.39 -14.69
CA ILE A 97 1.11 7.66 -15.25
C ILE A 97 1.57 7.55 -16.71
N ASP A 98 1.76 6.34 -17.21
CA ASP A 98 2.08 6.02 -18.61
C ASP A 98 0.89 6.21 -19.57
N LEU A 99 -0.34 6.28 -19.05
CA LEU A 99 -1.56 6.43 -19.85
C LEU A 99 -2.01 7.88 -20.01
N VAL A 100 -1.31 8.83 -19.43
CA VAL A 100 -1.68 10.24 -19.39
C VAL A 100 -0.51 11.14 -19.73
N THR A 101 -0.81 12.36 -20.16
CA THR A 101 0.22 13.39 -20.36
C THR A 101 0.75 13.88 -19.02
N LYS A 102 1.89 14.57 -19.06
CA LYS A 102 2.47 15.16 -17.84
C LYS A 102 1.53 16.18 -17.19
N GLU A 103 0.83 16.95 -17.99
CA GLU A 103 -0.13 17.97 -17.56
C GLU A 103 -1.34 17.33 -16.85
N GLU A 104 -1.88 16.26 -17.43
CA GLU A 104 -2.98 15.48 -16.83
C GLU A 104 -2.53 14.80 -15.53
N ALA A 105 -1.35 14.21 -15.49
CA ALA A 105 -0.80 13.62 -14.26
C ALA A 105 -0.62 14.66 -13.15
N LEU A 106 -0.17 15.87 -13.48
CA LEU A 106 -0.04 16.98 -12.52
C LEU A 106 -1.40 17.50 -12.04
N GLN A 107 -2.41 17.53 -12.93
CA GLN A 107 -3.75 17.92 -12.53
C GLN A 107 -4.35 16.87 -11.58
N ASN A 108 -4.31 15.61 -11.95
CA ASN A 108 -4.76 14.50 -11.10
C ASN A 108 -4.02 14.48 -9.73
N TYR A 109 -2.72 14.79 -9.70
CA TYR A 109 -1.97 14.95 -8.43
C TYR A 109 -2.57 16.05 -7.54
N LYS A 110 -2.97 17.20 -8.13
CA LYS A 110 -3.61 18.29 -7.38
C LYS A 110 -4.98 17.87 -6.85
N ASP A 111 -5.75 17.16 -7.67
CA ASP A 111 -7.09 16.67 -7.31
C ASP A 111 -6.98 15.66 -6.16
N ILE A 112 -6.01 14.74 -6.21
CA ILE A 112 -5.69 13.82 -5.10
C ILE A 112 -5.36 14.63 -3.84
N LYS A 113 -4.49 15.61 -3.94
CA LYS A 113 -4.08 16.42 -2.79
C LYS A 113 -5.25 17.21 -2.18
N GLU A 114 -6.15 17.73 -3.01
CA GLU A 114 -7.36 18.42 -2.54
C GLU A 114 -8.31 17.44 -1.83
N PHE A 115 -8.53 16.26 -2.43
CA PHE A 115 -9.37 15.23 -1.85
C PHE A 115 -8.86 14.73 -0.49
N MET A 116 -7.54 14.68 -0.27
CA MET A 116 -6.97 14.22 1.00
C MET A 116 -7.07 15.24 2.14
N LYS A 117 -7.39 16.50 1.87
CA LYS A 117 -7.51 17.53 2.92
C LYS A 117 -8.56 17.15 3.96
N GLY A 118 -8.21 17.31 5.22
CA GLY A 118 -9.10 16.97 6.35
C GLY A 118 -9.34 15.48 6.55
N THR A 119 -8.66 14.61 5.79
CA THR A 119 -8.73 13.15 5.96
C THR A 119 -7.54 12.62 6.75
N ILE A 120 -7.57 11.33 7.09
CA ILE A 120 -6.46 10.63 7.75
C ILE A 120 -5.19 10.57 6.89
N ALA A 121 -5.31 10.77 5.57
CA ALA A 121 -4.23 10.73 4.60
C ALA A 121 -3.75 12.12 4.13
N GLU A 122 -4.15 13.20 4.81
CA GLU A 122 -3.82 14.58 4.41
C GLU A 122 -2.31 14.81 4.24
N ASN A 123 -1.50 14.22 5.10
CA ASN A 123 -0.05 14.36 5.08
C ASN A 123 0.67 13.15 4.43
N ALA A 124 -0.09 12.23 3.84
CA ALA A 124 0.48 11.06 3.21
C ALA A 124 1.27 11.45 1.94
N PRO A 125 2.46 10.88 1.71
CA PRO A 125 3.21 11.13 0.49
C PRO A 125 2.46 10.54 -0.72
N ILE A 126 2.48 11.26 -1.84
CA ILE A 126 1.90 10.83 -3.12
C ILE A 126 3.05 10.44 -4.05
N ILE A 127 3.11 9.18 -4.45
CA ILE A 127 4.18 8.64 -5.30
C ILE A 127 3.61 8.30 -6.68
N PRO A 128 3.99 9.04 -7.73
CA PRO A 128 3.57 8.74 -9.10
C PRO A 128 4.37 7.56 -9.66
N ILE A 129 3.69 6.52 -10.14
CA ILE A 129 4.31 5.32 -10.70
C ILE A 129 3.60 4.83 -11.98
N SER A 130 4.31 4.00 -12.74
CA SER A 130 3.69 3.02 -13.63
C SER A 130 4.11 1.63 -13.20
N ALA A 131 3.19 0.89 -12.61
CA ALA A 131 3.46 -0.49 -12.20
C ALA A 131 3.71 -1.39 -13.42
N GLN A 132 3.01 -1.15 -14.53
CA GLN A 132 3.16 -1.91 -15.79
C GLN A 132 4.57 -1.78 -16.38
N HIS A 133 5.15 -0.58 -16.31
CA HIS A 133 6.45 -0.28 -16.92
C HIS A 133 7.59 -0.18 -15.89
N ASN A 134 7.33 -0.51 -14.62
CA ASN A 134 8.29 -0.39 -13.52
C ASN A 134 8.87 1.02 -13.35
N ILE A 135 8.10 2.07 -13.72
CA ILE A 135 8.53 3.46 -13.56
C ILE A 135 8.33 3.88 -12.12
N ASN A 136 9.35 4.49 -11.51
CA ASN A 136 9.35 5.03 -10.15
C ASN A 136 9.09 3.99 -9.03
N ILE A 137 9.20 2.69 -9.28
CA ILE A 137 9.01 1.66 -8.24
C ILE A 137 10.05 1.79 -7.13
N ASN A 138 11.27 2.17 -7.45
CA ASN A 138 12.33 2.44 -6.46
C ASN A 138 11.98 3.62 -5.53
N PHE A 139 11.28 4.65 -6.00
CA PHE A 139 10.76 5.74 -5.18
C PHE A 139 9.65 5.25 -4.23
N LEU A 140 8.79 4.35 -4.71
CA LEU A 140 7.78 3.73 -3.85
C LEU A 140 8.43 2.89 -2.75
N ILE A 141 9.46 2.09 -3.07
CA ILE A 141 10.18 1.30 -2.06
C ILE A 141 10.86 2.22 -1.05
N GLU A 142 11.52 3.30 -1.51
CA GLU A 142 12.13 4.30 -0.62
C GLU A 142 11.08 4.90 0.34
N ALA A 143 9.89 5.26 -0.18
CA ALA A 143 8.82 5.81 0.64
C ALA A 143 8.32 4.78 1.68
N ILE A 144 8.11 3.53 1.29
CA ILE A 144 7.73 2.45 2.21
C ILE A 144 8.78 2.27 3.31
N GLU A 145 10.06 2.27 2.96
CA GLU A 145 11.16 2.11 3.93
C GLU A 145 11.26 3.28 4.91
N LYS A 146 10.93 4.50 4.48
CA LYS A 146 10.99 5.71 5.31
C LYS A 146 9.76 5.91 6.17
N GLU A 147 8.58 5.72 5.59
CA GLU A 147 7.31 6.06 6.24
C GLU A 147 6.75 4.92 7.08
N PHE A 148 6.87 3.67 6.61
CA PHE A 148 6.29 2.53 7.30
C PHE A 148 7.27 1.92 8.31
N LYS A 149 6.97 2.10 9.58
CA LYS A 149 7.76 1.51 10.67
C LYS A 149 7.39 0.05 10.87
N THR A 150 8.41 -0.80 10.97
CA THR A 150 8.17 -2.19 11.39
C THR A 150 7.64 -2.21 12.81
N PRO A 151 6.45 -2.76 13.08
CA PRO A 151 5.87 -2.76 14.41
C PRO A 151 6.73 -3.60 15.37
N LYS A 152 6.98 -3.06 16.54
CA LYS A 152 7.65 -3.80 17.62
C LYS A 152 6.62 -4.73 18.27
N ARG A 153 6.77 -6.02 18.06
CA ARG A 153 5.90 -7.04 18.66
C ARG A 153 6.56 -7.61 19.91
N ASP A 154 5.79 -7.73 20.98
CA ASP A 154 6.25 -8.38 22.22
C ASP A 154 6.14 -9.91 22.05
N LEU A 155 7.29 -10.55 21.84
CA LEU A 155 7.36 -12.00 21.64
C LEU A 155 7.14 -12.81 22.94
N LYS A 156 6.99 -12.15 24.08
CA LYS A 156 6.71 -12.80 25.39
C LYS A 156 5.20 -12.89 25.68
N LYS A 157 4.38 -12.20 24.90
CA LYS A 157 2.91 -12.31 25.02
C LYS A 157 2.42 -13.65 24.49
N ASP A 158 1.33 -14.12 25.05
CA ASP A 158 0.65 -15.32 24.57
C ASP A 158 0.27 -15.18 23.10
N PRO A 159 0.40 -16.26 22.31
CA PRO A 159 0.02 -16.25 20.91
C PRO A 159 -1.49 -16.01 20.78
N LEU A 160 -1.89 -15.09 19.90
CA LEU A 160 -3.27 -14.79 19.57
C LEU A 160 -3.59 -15.27 18.17
N VAL A 161 -4.58 -16.13 18.05
CA VAL A 161 -5.06 -16.66 16.77
C VAL A 161 -6.50 -16.23 16.56
N PHE A 162 -6.76 -15.52 15.47
CA PHE A 162 -8.12 -15.17 15.06
C PHE A 162 -8.65 -16.21 14.09
N ILE A 163 -9.79 -16.83 14.43
CA ILE A 163 -10.49 -17.76 13.55
C ILE A 163 -11.48 -16.94 12.71
N ALA A 164 -11.13 -16.69 11.44
CA ALA A 164 -11.97 -15.91 10.53
C ALA A 164 -13.15 -16.74 10.00
N ARG A 165 -12.99 -18.05 9.86
CA ARG A 165 -14.04 -18.95 9.36
C ARG A 165 -13.76 -20.39 9.76
N SER A 166 -14.81 -21.17 10.06
CA SER A 166 -14.73 -22.61 10.20
C SER A 166 -15.61 -23.31 9.14
N PHE A 167 -15.16 -24.44 8.64
CA PHE A 167 -15.89 -25.25 7.67
C PHE A 167 -16.05 -26.65 8.24
N ASP A 168 -17.26 -27.18 8.14
CA ASP A 168 -17.52 -28.60 8.41
C ASP A 168 -17.28 -29.41 7.13
N ILE A 169 -16.20 -30.16 7.10
CA ILE A 169 -15.80 -30.98 5.93
C ILE A 169 -16.67 -32.24 5.82
N ASN A 170 -17.40 -32.60 6.86
CA ASN A 170 -18.19 -33.84 6.94
C ASN A 170 -19.67 -33.67 6.60
N LYS A 171 -20.10 -32.47 6.19
CA LYS A 171 -21.46 -32.29 5.63
C LYS A 171 -21.46 -32.68 4.16
N HIS A 172 -22.06 -33.85 3.88
CA HIS A 172 -22.45 -34.28 2.55
C HIS A 172 -23.62 -33.49 2.04
#